data_bf001445f2857e620dbb02f24e0a8b1a
#
_entry.id   bf001445f2857e620dbb02f24e0a8b1a
#
_cell.length_a   1.000
_cell.length_b   1.000
_cell.length_c   1.000
_cell.angle_alpha   90.00
_cell.angle_beta   90.00
_cell.angle_gamma   90.00
#
_symmetry.space_group_name_H-M   'P 1'
#
loop_
_entity.id
_entity.type
_entity.pdbx_description
1 polymer ?
#
loop_
_entity_poly.entity_id
_entity_poly.type
_entity_poly.pdbx_seq_one_letter_code
_entity_poly.pdbx_strand_id
1 'polypeptide(L)'
;MSTMTDGSTRVNVLTREESLHLLQDQSYMGRVGFVADGQLIVLPVNYLAEDDAIFFCSSEGTKLSALRHGAPVAFEVDANRPLFHSGWSVLVNGTAAEVIDLDVLDRLRRGPLKSWAVPAAQHWVRISIDTISGRQIPET
;
A
#
# COMPACT_ATOMS: atom_id res chain seq x y z
N MET A 1 -13.83 16.89 3.56
CA MET A 1 -12.77 17.17 2.56
C MET A 1 -12.43 18.65 2.57
N SER A 2 -11.16 18.97 2.62
CA SER A 2 -10.70 20.36 2.53
C SER A 2 -9.99 20.59 1.21
N THR A 3 -9.94 21.84 0.74
CA THR A 3 -9.35 22.21 -0.54
C THR A 3 -8.14 23.10 -0.31
N MET A 4 -7.04 22.76 -0.97
CA MET A 4 -5.83 23.57 -0.98
C MET A 4 -5.54 24.03 -2.40
N THR A 5 -4.97 25.21 -2.52
CA THR A 5 -4.55 25.75 -3.82
C THR A 5 -3.09 26.12 -3.75
N ASP A 6 -2.30 25.61 -4.68
CA ASP A 6 -0.86 25.84 -4.76
C ASP A 6 -0.48 26.87 -5.83
N GLY A 7 -1.43 27.71 -6.22
CA GLY A 7 -1.25 28.74 -7.24
C GLY A 7 -1.61 28.32 -8.66
N SER A 8 -1.53 27.04 -8.97
CA SER A 8 -1.85 26.53 -10.31
C SER A 8 -2.75 25.30 -10.29
N THR A 9 -2.70 24.52 -9.25
CA THR A 9 -3.42 23.25 -9.16
C THR A 9 -4.31 23.23 -7.94
N ARG A 10 -5.56 22.88 -8.17
CA ARG A 10 -6.51 22.67 -7.09
C ARG A 10 -6.39 21.23 -6.58
N VAL A 11 -6.10 21.07 -5.31
CA VAL A 11 -5.97 19.76 -4.66
C VAL A 11 -6.96 19.66 -3.52
N ASN A 12 -7.74 18.61 -3.52
CA ASN A 12 -8.64 18.29 -2.41
C ASN A 12 -7.94 17.34 -1.46
N VAL A 13 -7.92 17.69 -0.18
CA VAL A 13 -7.41 16.79 0.87
C VAL A 13 -8.55 15.87 1.27
N LEU A 14 -8.32 14.58 1.19
CA LEU A 14 -9.31 13.56 1.52
C LEU A 14 -9.34 13.29 3.02
N THR A 15 -10.50 12.90 3.52
CA THR A 15 -10.61 12.42 4.90
C THR A 15 -9.94 11.06 5.05
N ARG A 16 -9.71 10.64 6.29
CA ARG A 16 -9.21 9.29 6.56
C ARG A 16 -10.13 8.22 5.96
N GLU A 17 -11.43 8.39 6.15
CA GLU A 17 -12.42 7.44 5.66
C GLU A 17 -12.42 7.35 4.14
N GLU A 18 -12.39 8.48 3.45
CA GLU A 18 -12.27 8.51 1.99
C GLU A 18 -10.99 7.86 1.51
N SER A 19 -9.88 8.11 2.20
CA SER A 19 -8.58 7.52 1.85
C SER A 19 -8.58 6.00 2.03
N LEU A 20 -9.15 5.50 3.13
CA LEU A 20 -9.30 4.06 3.36
C LEU A 20 -10.16 3.40 2.29
N HIS A 21 -11.24 4.06 1.90
CA HIS A 21 -12.13 3.56 0.86
C HIS A 21 -11.41 3.39 -0.47
N LEU A 22 -10.63 4.39 -0.87
CA LEU A 22 -9.83 4.31 -2.09
C LEU A 22 -8.78 3.22 -2.02
N LEU A 23 -8.11 3.09 -0.87
CA LEU A 23 -7.11 2.06 -0.66
C LEU A 23 -7.69 0.67 -0.80
N GLN A 24 -8.90 0.44 -0.29
CA GLN A 24 -9.54 -0.87 -0.27
C GLN A 24 -10.21 -1.25 -1.59
N ASP A 25 -10.80 -0.29 -2.29
CA ASP A 25 -11.75 -0.59 -3.35
C ASP A 25 -11.24 -0.32 -4.77
N GLN A 26 -10.26 0.57 -4.92
CA GLN A 26 -9.95 1.12 -6.24
C GLN A 26 -8.72 0.50 -6.91
N SER A 27 -7.89 -0.21 -6.17
CA SER A 27 -6.64 -0.70 -6.72
C SER A 27 -6.25 -2.01 -6.06
N TYR A 28 -5.51 -2.82 -6.80
CA TYR A 28 -4.91 -4.04 -6.30
C TYR A 28 -3.39 -4.01 -6.41
N MET A 29 -2.85 -2.94 -6.95
CA MET A 29 -1.40 -2.75 -7.06
C MET A 29 -1.02 -1.44 -6.38
N GLY A 30 -0.04 -1.51 -5.50
CA GLY A 30 0.54 -0.35 -4.85
C GLY A 30 2.05 -0.43 -4.87
N ARG A 31 2.70 0.52 -4.22
CA ARG A 31 4.15 0.58 -4.13
C ARG A 31 4.55 0.67 -2.67
N VAL A 32 5.47 -0.22 -2.26
CA VAL A 32 6.05 -0.19 -0.92
C VAL A 32 7.45 0.40 -0.99
N GLY A 33 7.72 1.39 -0.13
CA GLY A 33 9.01 2.02 0.00
C GLY A 33 9.65 1.68 1.33
N PHE A 34 10.91 1.29 1.31
CA PHE A 34 11.65 0.85 2.50
C PHE A 34 13.15 0.95 2.29
N VAL A 35 13.92 0.67 3.32
CA VAL A 35 15.38 0.66 3.25
C VAL A 35 15.88 -0.77 3.37
N ALA A 36 16.75 -1.18 2.44
CA ALA A 36 17.44 -2.47 2.49
C ALA A 36 18.91 -2.25 2.13
N ASP A 37 19.80 -2.75 2.96
CA ASP A 37 21.25 -2.61 2.78
C ASP A 37 21.67 -1.16 2.56
N GLY A 38 21.08 -0.23 3.33
CA GLY A 38 21.38 1.19 3.23
C GLY A 38 20.81 1.92 2.03
N GLN A 39 20.03 1.25 1.20
CA GLN A 39 19.42 1.84 0.01
C GLN A 39 17.92 1.98 0.16
N LEU A 40 17.38 3.09 -0.34
CA LEU A 40 15.95 3.28 -0.46
C LEU A 40 15.45 2.49 -1.67
N ILE A 41 14.42 1.69 -1.44
CA ILE A 41 13.84 0.81 -2.46
C ILE A 41 12.35 1.10 -2.55
N VAL A 42 11.83 1.10 -3.78
CA VAL A 42 10.39 1.18 -4.05
C VAL A 42 10.03 0.01 -4.97
N LEU A 43 9.04 -0.78 -4.55
CA LEU A 43 8.60 -1.96 -5.28
C LEU A 43 7.11 -1.93 -5.55
N PRO A 44 6.67 -2.29 -6.76
CA PRO A 44 5.26 -2.56 -6.99
C PRO A 44 4.89 -3.91 -6.39
N VAL A 45 3.74 -3.96 -5.73
CA VAL A 45 3.20 -5.19 -5.14
C VAL A 45 1.70 -5.24 -5.35
N ASN A 46 1.17 -6.43 -5.53
CA ASN A 46 -0.27 -6.66 -5.40
C ASN A 46 -0.59 -6.75 -3.92
N TYR A 47 -1.66 -6.12 -3.50
CA TYR A 47 -1.98 -6.02 -2.09
C TYR A 47 -3.45 -6.26 -1.80
N LEU A 48 -3.72 -6.56 -0.55
CA LEU A 48 -5.04 -6.60 0.05
C LEU A 48 -5.04 -5.64 1.22
N ALA A 49 -6.01 -4.72 1.28
CA ALA A 49 -6.12 -3.80 2.39
C ALA A 49 -7.34 -4.14 3.25
N GLU A 50 -7.13 -4.15 4.55
CA GLU A 50 -8.18 -4.21 5.57
C GLU A 50 -8.20 -2.87 6.31
N ASP A 51 -9.03 -2.75 7.35
CA ASP A 51 -9.21 -1.45 8.00
C ASP A 51 -7.96 -0.93 8.72
N ASP A 52 -7.09 -1.82 9.15
CA ASP A 52 -5.93 -1.48 9.96
C ASP A 52 -4.60 -1.96 9.38
N ALA A 53 -4.63 -2.67 8.25
CA ALA A 53 -3.42 -3.27 7.70
C ALA A 53 -3.50 -3.51 6.21
N ILE A 54 -2.32 -3.54 5.60
CA ILE A 54 -2.11 -3.92 4.20
C ILE A 54 -1.31 -5.21 4.20
N PHE A 55 -1.67 -6.13 3.30
CA PHE A 55 -0.99 -7.42 3.17
C PHE A 55 -0.51 -7.62 1.74
N PHE A 56 0.68 -8.18 1.59
CA PHE A 56 1.18 -8.61 0.29
C PHE A 56 2.10 -9.82 0.44
N CYS A 57 2.30 -10.54 -0.67
CA CYS A 57 3.18 -11.70 -0.71
C CYS A 57 4.57 -11.30 -1.15
N SER A 58 5.57 -11.96 -0.62
CA SER A 58 6.97 -11.83 -1.03
C SER A 58 7.64 -13.19 -1.05
N SER A 59 8.60 -13.37 -1.94
CA SER A 59 9.47 -14.54 -1.91
C SER A 59 10.65 -14.27 -0.97
N GLU A 60 11.33 -15.35 -0.55
CA GLU A 60 12.52 -15.24 0.29
C GLU A 60 13.59 -14.42 -0.43
N GLY A 61 14.35 -13.62 0.33
CA GLY A 61 15.42 -12.80 -0.21
C GLY A 61 15.72 -11.58 0.64
N THR A 62 16.62 -10.74 0.16
CA THR A 62 17.08 -9.54 0.87
C THR A 62 15.93 -8.57 1.21
N LYS A 63 14.97 -8.44 0.30
CA LYS A 63 13.84 -7.54 0.50
C LYS A 63 12.92 -8.01 1.62
N LEU A 64 12.62 -9.31 1.63
CA LEU A 64 11.85 -9.89 2.72
C LEU A 64 12.59 -9.74 4.05
N SER A 65 13.90 -9.98 4.05
CA SER A 65 14.72 -9.80 5.25
C SER A 65 14.61 -8.38 5.82
N ALA A 66 14.57 -7.38 4.96
CA ALA A 66 14.42 -5.99 5.38
C ALA A 66 13.04 -5.67 5.95
N LEU A 67 12.00 -6.39 5.54
CA LEU A 67 10.60 -6.11 5.91
C LEU A 67 10.07 -7.00 7.03
N ARG A 68 10.81 -8.00 7.43
CA ARG A 68 10.33 -9.12 8.26
C ARG A 68 10.11 -8.77 9.73
N HIS A 69 10.86 -7.83 10.28
CA HIS A 69 11.00 -7.66 11.72
C HIS A 69 10.65 -6.24 12.22
N GLY A 70 9.63 -5.64 11.69
CA GLY A 70 9.20 -4.34 12.21
C GLY A 70 9.86 -3.14 11.54
N ALA A 71 10.10 -3.21 10.24
CA ALA A 71 10.71 -2.12 9.50
C ALA A 71 9.71 -1.00 9.22
N PRO A 72 10.13 0.28 9.36
CA PRO A 72 9.29 1.38 8.91
C PRO A 72 9.19 1.39 7.39
N VAL A 73 7.99 1.62 6.88
CA VAL A 73 7.72 1.61 5.45
C VAL A 73 6.73 2.71 5.07
N ALA A 74 6.78 3.10 3.81
CA ALA A 74 5.72 3.87 3.17
C ALA A 74 5.03 2.98 2.13
N PHE A 75 3.74 3.14 1.99
CA PHE A 75 2.94 2.46 0.98
C PHE A 75 2.09 3.48 0.25
N GLU A 76 2.11 3.44 -1.07
CA GLU A 76 1.38 4.39 -1.89
C GLU A 76 0.57 3.68 -2.94
N VAL A 77 -0.64 4.17 -3.15
CA VAL A 77 -1.49 3.74 -4.24
C VAL A 77 -2.10 4.97 -4.90
N ASP A 78 -2.22 4.93 -6.22
CA ASP A 78 -2.76 6.05 -6.96
C ASP A 78 -3.46 5.58 -8.23
N ALA A 79 -4.26 6.49 -8.79
CA ALA A 79 -4.82 6.35 -10.12
C ALA A 79 -4.92 7.74 -10.74
N ASN A 80 -4.78 7.81 -12.05
CA ASN A 80 -4.92 9.07 -12.74
C ASN A 80 -5.67 8.89 -14.07
N ARG A 81 -6.22 10.00 -14.55
CA ARG A 81 -6.88 10.11 -15.83
C ARG A 81 -6.22 11.25 -16.60
N PRO A 82 -5.15 10.96 -17.38
CA PRO A 82 -4.33 12.00 -18.00
C PRO A 82 -5.10 12.96 -18.90
N LEU A 83 -6.08 12.47 -19.64
CA LEU A 83 -6.90 13.31 -20.52
C LEU A 83 -7.69 14.38 -19.76
N PHE A 84 -8.00 14.13 -18.50
CA PHE A 84 -8.78 15.05 -17.68
C PHE A 84 -7.93 15.77 -16.64
N HIS A 85 -6.63 15.55 -16.67
CA HIS A 85 -5.68 16.06 -15.69
C HIS A 85 -6.16 15.83 -14.24
N SER A 86 -6.75 14.67 -14.00
CA SER A 86 -7.32 14.31 -12.70
C SER A 86 -6.65 13.06 -12.16
N GLY A 87 -6.80 12.85 -10.88
CA GLY A 87 -6.27 11.67 -10.21
C GLY A 87 -6.41 11.76 -8.70
N TRP A 88 -6.02 10.68 -8.05
CA TRP A 88 -5.96 10.61 -6.60
C TRP A 88 -4.75 9.80 -6.16
N SER A 89 -4.30 10.04 -4.95
CA SER A 89 -3.25 9.23 -4.33
C SER A 89 -3.55 9.05 -2.85
N VAL A 90 -3.12 7.90 -2.32
CA VAL A 90 -3.22 7.56 -0.90
C VAL A 90 -1.84 7.13 -0.44
N LEU A 91 -1.38 7.72 0.65
CA LEU A 91 -0.10 7.40 1.28
C LEU A 91 -0.34 6.85 2.68
N VAL A 92 0.25 5.71 2.95
CA VAL A 92 0.24 5.07 4.27
C VAL A 92 1.67 5.03 4.79
N ASN A 93 1.85 5.41 6.05
CA ASN A 93 3.08 5.13 6.77
C ASN A 93 2.77 4.11 7.85
N GLY A 94 3.61 3.11 7.97
CA GLY A 94 3.41 2.05 8.91
C GLY A 94 4.66 1.23 9.15
N THR A 95 4.45 0.08 9.76
CA THR A 95 5.51 -0.85 10.10
C THR A 95 5.22 -2.19 9.44
N ALA A 96 6.22 -2.73 8.77
CA ALA A 96 6.11 -4.01 8.10
C ALA A 96 6.65 -5.14 8.99
N ALA A 97 5.95 -6.26 8.98
CA ALA A 97 6.42 -7.47 9.65
C ALA A 97 5.90 -8.69 8.91
N GLU A 98 6.61 -9.79 8.99
CA GLU A 98 6.14 -11.04 8.41
C GLU A 98 4.97 -11.59 9.22
N VAL A 99 3.95 -12.07 8.53
CA VAL A 99 2.81 -12.73 9.15
C VAL A 99 3.22 -14.13 9.56
N ILE A 100 3.17 -14.43 10.87
CA ILE A 100 3.52 -15.73 11.41
C ILE A 100 2.33 -16.45 12.03
N ASP A 101 1.23 -15.76 12.28
CA ASP A 101 0.00 -16.35 12.81
C ASP A 101 -0.61 -17.29 11.77
N LEU A 102 -0.77 -18.57 12.13
CA LEU A 102 -1.23 -19.59 11.21
C LEU A 102 -2.67 -19.38 10.75
N ASP A 103 -3.53 -18.85 11.61
CA ASP A 103 -4.91 -18.57 11.23
C ASP A 103 -5.00 -17.43 10.23
N VAL A 104 -4.21 -16.40 10.43
CA VAL A 104 -4.12 -15.28 9.49
C VAL A 104 -3.56 -15.75 8.15
N LEU A 105 -2.49 -16.55 8.17
CA LEU A 105 -1.90 -17.11 6.94
C LEU A 105 -2.91 -17.95 6.17
N ASP A 106 -3.67 -18.79 6.88
CA ASP A 106 -4.67 -19.64 6.24
C ASP A 106 -5.76 -18.79 5.57
N ARG A 107 -6.23 -17.77 6.26
CA ARG A 107 -7.22 -16.83 5.73
C ARG A 107 -6.70 -16.10 4.48
N LEU A 108 -5.46 -15.61 4.53
CA LEU A 108 -4.86 -14.90 3.40
C LEU A 108 -4.65 -15.81 2.19
N ARG A 109 -4.21 -17.05 2.41
CA ARG A 109 -3.99 -18.02 1.34
C ARG A 109 -5.27 -18.43 0.63
N ARG A 110 -6.41 -18.37 1.31
CA ARG A 110 -7.72 -18.64 0.72
C ARG A 110 -8.35 -17.41 0.07
N GLY A 111 -7.80 -16.23 0.32
CA GLY A 111 -8.35 -14.97 -0.16
C GLY A 111 -8.09 -14.71 -1.64
N PRO A 112 -8.53 -13.53 -2.11
CA PRO A 112 -8.44 -13.18 -3.53
C PRO A 112 -7.02 -12.91 -3.99
N LEU A 113 -6.12 -12.56 -3.09
CA LEU A 113 -4.74 -12.26 -3.45
C LEU A 113 -3.91 -13.53 -3.44
N LYS A 114 -3.73 -14.08 -4.63
CA LYS A 114 -2.87 -15.25 -4.82
C LYS A 114 -1.59 -14.80 -5.50
N SER A 115 -0.49 -15.37 -5.10
CA SER A 115 0.75 -15.12 -5.82
C SER A 115 0.79 -15.95 -7.09
N TRP A 116 1.34 -15.35 -8.10
CA TRP A 116 1.46 -15.93 -9.43
C TRP A 116 2.72 -16.75 -9.61
N ALA A 117 3.73 -16.53 -8.75
CA ALA A 117 5.05 -17.04 -9.01
C ALA A 117 5.27 -18.43 -8.45
N VAL A 118 5.47 -18.59 -7.15
CA VAL A 118 5.80 -19.89 -6.54
C VAL A 118 5.01 -20.04 -5.25
N PRO A 119 3.86 -20.72 -5.28
CA PRO A 119 2.98 -20.78 -4.10
C PRO A 119 3.66 -21.29 -2.84
N ALA A 120 4.54 -22.27 -2.96
CA ALA A 120 5.18 -22.91 -1.80
C ALA A 120 6.25 -22.07 -1.13
N ALA A 121 6.77 -21.03 -1.80
CA ALA A 121 7.85 -20.21 -1.28
C ALA A 121 7.40 -18.83 -0.85
N GLN A 122 6.10 -18.65 -0.62
CA GLN A 122 5.56 -17.34 -0.34
C GLN A 122 5.51 -17.03 1.14
N HIS A 123 5.88 -15.78 1.41
CA HIS A 123 5.77 -15.18 2.71
C HIS A 123 4.81 -14.01 2.62
N TRP A 124 4.00 -13.83 3.64
CA TRP A 124 3.07 -12.72 3.72
C TRP A 124 3.64 -11.65 4.62
N VAL A 125 3.57 -10.41 4.16
CA VAL A 125 3.99 -9.23 4.90
C VAL A 125 2.76 -8.42 5.25
N ARG A 126 2.70 -7.96 6.49
CA ARG A 126 1.67 -7.06 7.00
C ARG A 126 2.28 -5.69 7.21
N ILE A 127 1.64 -4.66 6.69
CA ILE A 127 1.98 -3.27 6.98
C ILE A 127 0.85 -2.70 7.84
N SER A 128 1.18 -2.22 9.04
CA SER A 128 0.21 -1.50 9.87
C SER A 128 -0.12 -0.15 9.23
N ILE A 129 -1.39 0.27 9.32
CA ILE A 129 -1.78 1.61 8.86
C ILE A 129 -1.68 2.54 10.07
N ASP A 130 -0.49 3.08 10.30
CA ASP A 130 -0.25 3.99 11.42
C ASP A 130 -0.77 5.39 11.11
N THR A 131 -0.49 5.87 9.91
CA THR A 131 -1.07 7.10 9.38
C THR A 131 -1.50 6.88 7.93
N ILE A 132 -2.52 7.58 7.52
CA ILE A 132 -3.02 7.54 6.15
C ILE A 132 -3.43 8.95 5.73
N SER A 133 -3.08 9.30 4.50
CA SER A 133 -3.49 10.57 3.90
C SER A 133 -3.86 10.35 2.44
N GLY A 134 -4.77 11.14 1.95
CA GLY A 134 -5.18 11.07 0.56
C GLY A 134 -5.36 12.45 -0.05
N ARG A 135 -5.14 12.52 -1.36
CA ARG A 135 -5.30 13.74 -2.13
C ARG A 135 -5.99 13.42 -3.44
N GLN A 136 -6.78 14.36 -3.90
CA GLN A 136 -7.47 14.25 -5.17
C GLN A 136 -7.31 15.53 -5.98
N ILE A 137 -6.97 15.37 -7.25
CA ILE A 137 -6.96 16.45 -8.23
C ILE A 137 -8.19 16.22 -9.10
N PRO A 138 -9.20 17.10 -9.01
CA PRO A 138 -10.43 16.92 -9.77
C PRO A 138 -10.22 17.20 -11.26
N GLU A 139 -11.18 16.77 -12.07
CA GLU A 139 -11.18 17.10 -13.51
C GLU A 139 -11.22 18.60 -13.72
N THR A 140 -10.49 19.02 -14.73
CA THR A 140 -10.47 20.42 -15.16
C THR A 140 -11.27 20.64 -16.42
#